data_d0c5db0b62faf479862dc502a6dfbb25
#
_entry.id   d0c5db0b62faf479862dc502a6dfbb25
#
_cell.length_a   1.000
_cell.length_b   1.000
_cell.length_c   1.000
_cell.angle_alpha   90.00
_cell.angle_beta   90.00
_cell.angle_gamma   90.00
#
_symmetry.space_group_name_H-M   'P 1'
#
loop_
_entity.id
_entity.type
_entity.pdbx_description
1 polymer ?
#
loop_
_entity_poly.entity_id
_entity_poly.type
_entity_poly.pdbx_seq_one_letter_code
_entity_poly.pdbx_strand_id
1 'polypeptide(L)'
;MISDIFRLTREERRELLPSQKQTIIKNRVGWAKFYLNKAGLLNVVSRGKYVISQNGLNLLNSNPLSISTEDLKRIPEFRDFIQNNREAEHSIDNNSQREDTQKKTPEEIIDDNYKFLNNNLISEVLDLILQRDSDFFERLVMNLLVEMGYGEGKVTRRSRDGGIDGIINEDKLGLEKIFIQAKRWQPGNNVGRTEIEGFVGAIDRQRGDKGVFITTSDFSREAYDHSSTHVSLVKINGNKLAELMIQYNIGVTNKTVYKIKKIDLDYFDEA
;
A
#
# COMPACT_ATOMS: atom_id res chain seq x y z
N MET A 1 2.27 -6.31 27.94
CA MET A 1 1.48 -7.42 28.54
C MET A 1 1.16 -8.52 27.50
N ILE A 2 0.21 -8.41 26.57
CA ILE A 2 0.00 -9.46 25.51
C ILE A 2 1.24 -9.63 24.63
N SER A 3 1.80 -8.53 24.15
CA SER A 3 3.03 -8.55 23.34
C SER A 3 4.24 -9.17 24.06
N ASP A 4 4.26 -9.16 25.38
CA ASP A 4 5.34 -9.78 26.16
C ASP A 4 5.12 -11.28 26.27
N ILE A 5 3.85 -11.71 26.42
CA ILE A 5 3.49 -13.14 26.41
C ILE A 5 3.90 -13.81 25.08
N PHE A 6 3.65 -13.13 23.96
CA PHE A 6 4.04 -13.61 22.63
C PHE A 6 5.50 -13.29 22.27
N ARG A 7 6.29 -12.68 23.17
CA ARG A 7 7.71 -12.32 22.98
C ARG A 7 7.96 -11.52 21.70
N LEU A 8 7.02 -10.63 21.34
CA LEU A 8 7.14 -9.81 20.12
C LEU A 8 8.30 -8.84 20.24
N THR A 9 9.09 -8.71 19.17
CA THR A 9 10.15 -7.72 19.03
C THR A 9 9.58 -6.29 19.00
N ARG A 10 10.45 -5.28 19.05
CA ARG A 10 10.01 -3.88 18.95
C ARG A 10 9.43 -3.55 17.57
N GLU A 11 9.97 -4.14 16.53
CA GLU A 11 9.50 -4.01 15.16
C GLU A 11 8.11 -4.61 15.00
N GLU A 12 7.91 -5.88 15.39
CA GLU A 12 6.62 -6.59 15.31
C GLU A 12 5.50 -5.88 16.11
N ARG A 13 5.83 -5.22 17.22
CA ARG A 13 4.85 -4.43 18.00
C ARG A 13 4.37 -3.17 17.27
N ARG A 14 5.20 -2.65 16.36
CA ARG A 14 4.94 -1.42 15.59
C ARG A 14 4.46 -1.71 14.18
N GLU A 15 4.52 -2.96 13.74
CA GLU A 15 4.08 -3.36 12.41
C GLU A 15 2.62 -2.97 12.21
N LEU A 16 2.37 -2.17 11.18
CA LEU A 16 1.06 -1.65 10.85
C LEU A 16 0.36 -2.55 9.83
N LEU A 17 -0.96 -2.58 9.88
CA LEU A 17 -1.75 -3.04 8.74
C LEU A 17 -1.42 -2.20 7.50
N PRO A 18 -1.58 -2.72 6.27
CA PRO A 18 -1.38 -1.95 5.04
C PRO A 18 -2.18 -0.65 4.98
N SER A 19 -3.34 -0.60 5.63
CA SER A 19 -4.12 0.63 5.82
C SER A 19 -3.42 1.70 6.68
N GLN A 20 -2.29 1.37 7.33
CA GLN A 20 -1.49 2.20 8.24
C GLN A 20 -2.27 2.81 9.43
N LYS A 21 -3.51 2.38 9.69
CA LYS A 21 -4.38 2.97 10.72
C LYS A 21 -4.23 2.32 12.10
N GLN A 22 -3.76 1.09 12.17
CA GLN A 22 -3.51 0.38 13.44
C GLN A 22 -2.44 -0.70 13.28
N THR A 23 -1.86 -1.12 14.41
CA THR A 23 -0.88 -2.21 14.41
C THR A 23 -1.57 -3.57 14.24
N ILE A 24 -0.88 -4.51 13.57
CA ILE A 24 -1.36 -5.89 13.36
C ILE A 24 -1.74 -6.53 14.69
N ILE A 25 -0.89 -6.41 15.72
CA ILE A 25 -1.18 -6.99 17.05
C ILE A 25 -2.45 -6.39 17.67
N LYS A 26 -2.68 -5.08 17.55
CA LYS A 26 -3.89 -4.43 18.07
C LYS A 26 -5.15 -4.92 17.34
N ASN A 27 -5.05 -5.09 16.03
CA ASN A 27 -6.13 -5.64 15.21
C ASN A 27 -6.46 -7.07 15.64
N ARG A 28 -5.47 -7.97 15.69
CA ARG A 28 -5.64 -9.38 16.08
C ARG A 28 -6.22 -9.54 17.49
N VAL A 29 -5.74 -8.76 18.45
CA VAL A 29 -6.30 -8.73 19.81
C VAL A 29 -7.76 -8.24 19.82
N GLY A 30 -8.08 -7.25 18.97
CA GLY A 30 -9.45 -6.77 18.78
C GLY A 30 -10.38 -7.89 18.30
N TRP A 31 -10.00 -8.61 17.25
CA TRP A 31 -10.77 -9.73 16.70
C TRP A 31 -10.86 -10.91 17.66
N ALA A 32 -9.79 -11.26 18.35
CA ALA A 32 -9.82 -12.31 19.38
C ALA A 32 -10.85 -12.00 20.46
N LYS A 33 -10.86 -10.78 21.00
CA LYS A 33 -11.87 -10.36 21.99
C LYS A 33 -13.29 -10.41 21.41
N PHE A 34 -13.49 -9.98 20.18
CA PHE A 34 -14.77 -10.00 19.50
C PHE A 34 -15.30 -11.45 19.36
N TYR A 35 -14.48 -12.37 18.87
CA TYR A 35 -14.87 -13.77 18.69
C TYR A 35 -15.13 -14.48 20.02
N LEU A 36 -14.29 -14.27 21.03
CA LEU A 36 -14.50 -14.83 22.37
C LEU A 36 -15.78 -14.29 23.01
N ASN A 37 -16.13 -13.04 22.79
CA ASN A 37 -17.40 -12.47 23.24
C ASN A 37 -18.59 -13.09 22.49
N LYS A 38 -18.51 -13.24 21.14
CA LYS A 38 -19.56 -13.89 20.35
C LYS A 38 -19.74 -15.38 20.69
N ALA A 39 -18.69 -16.02 21.16
CA ALA A 39 -18.75 -17.39 21.69
C ALA A 39 -19.26 -17.47 23.13
N GLY A 40 -19.66 -16.36 23.76
CA GLY A 40 -20.10 -16.33 25.15
C GLY A 40 -19.00 -16.63 26.19
N LEU A 41 -17.73 -16.57 25.81
CA LEU A 41 -16.57 -16.81 26.70
C LEU A 41 -16.11 -15.56 27.44
N LEU A 42 -16.45 -14.38 26.92
CA LEU A 42 -16.20 -13.08 27.54
C LEU A 42 -17.50 -12.28 27.62
N ASN A 43 -17.67 -11.54 28.71
CA ASN A 43 -18.74 -10.55 28.90
C ASN A 43 -18.16 -9.14 28.82
N VAL A 44 -18.85 -8.22 28.16
CA VAL A 44 -18.54 -6.79 28.18
C VAL A 44 -19.15 -6.17 29.42
N VAL A 45 -18.33 -5.57 30.28
CA VAL A 45 -18.81 -4.89 31.51
C VAL A 45 -18.97 -3.38 31.24
N SER A 46 -18.05 -2.80 30.52
CA SER A 46 -18.11 -1.41 30.08
C SER A 46 -17.15 -1.22 28.88
N ARG A 47 -17.11 -0.02 28.33
CA ARG A 47 -16.23 0.32 27.20
C ARG A 47 -14.79 -0.17 27.44
N GLY A 48 -14.34 -1.08 26.59
CA GLY A 48 -12.99 -1.64 26.64
C GLY A 48 -12.71 -2.60 27.80
N LYS A 49 -13.67 -2.85 28.70
CA LYS A 49 -13.51 -3.75 29.84
C LYS A 49 -14.28 -5.04 29.61
N TYR A 50 -13.56 -6.13 29.68
CA TYR A 50 -14.08 -7.48 29.48
C TYR A 50 -13.81 -8.32 30.74
N VAL A 51 -14.74 -9.20 31.09
CA VAL A 51 -14.56 -10.22 32.12
C VAL A 51 -14.78 -11.59 31.50
N ILE A 52 -14.07 -12.57 31.97
CA ILE A 52 -14.30 -13.97 31.60
C ILE A 52 -15.66 -14.41 32.10
N SER A 53 -16.46 -15.08 31.27
CA SER A 53 -17.74 -15.66 31.64
C SER A 53 -17.54 -16.99 32.35
N GLN A 54 -18.64 -17.58 32.91
CA GLN A 54 -18.60 -18.92 33.49
C GLN A 54 -18.19 -19.96 32.44
N ASN A 55 -18.70 -19.84 31.20
CA ASN A 55 -18.34 -20.73 30.11
C ASN A 55 -16.83 -20.57 29.74
N GLY A 56 -16.34 -19.35 29.77
CA GLY A 56 -14.92 -19.06 29.57
C GLY A 56 -14.03 -19.67 30.65
N LEU A 57 -14.45 -19.59 31.92
CA LEU A 57 -13.76 -20.26 33.04
C LEU A 57 -13.75 -21.78 32.88
N ASN A 58 -14.89 -22.37 32.51
CA ASN A 58 -15.01 -23.82 32.30
C ASN A 58 -14.06 -24.28 31.17
N LEU A 59 -14.00 -23.55 30.06
CA LEU A 59 -13.08 -23.84 28.97
C LEU A 59 -11.61 -23.67 29.43
N LEU A 60 -11.30 -22.62 30.18
CA LEU A 60 -9.94 -22.39 30.68
C LEU A 60 -9.49 -23.52 31.64
N ASN A 61 -10.41 -24.04 32.47
CA ASN A 61 -10.15 -25.14 33.40
C ASN A 61 -9.82 -26.47 32.68
N SER A 62 -10.22 -26.63 31.40
CA SER A 62 -9.79 -27.77 30.57
C SER A 62 -8.33 -27.64 30.09
N ASN A 63 -7.66 -26.53 30.44
CA ASN A 63 -6.28 -26.21 30.15
C ASN A 63 -5.88 -26.37 28.68
N PRO A 64 -6.60 -25.74 27.73
CA PRO A 64 -6.26 -25.83 26.31
C PRO A 64 -4.94 -25.11 26.03
N LEU A 65 -4.09 -25.72 25.19
CA LEU A 65 -2.84 -25.09 24.73
C LEU A 65 -3.10 -23.81 23.92
N SER A 66 -4.17 -23.82 23.16
CA SER A 66 -4.66 -22.65 22.37
C SER A 66 -6.14 -22.81 22.12
N ILE A 67 -6.81 -21.70 21.78
CA ILE A 67 -8.22 -21.69 21.33
C ILE A 67 -8.20 -21.19 19.89
N SER A 68 -8.49 -22.08 18.96
CA SER A 68 -8.61 -21.77 17.53
C SER A 68 -10.04 -21.36 17.16
N THR A 69 -10.22 -20.79 15.98
CA THR A 69 -11.55 -20.50 15.44
C THR A 69 -12.39 -21.79 15.25
N GLU A 70 -11.74 -22.92 14.94
CA GLU A 70 -12.41 -24.22 14.83
C GLU A 70 -12.96 -24.71 16.18
N ASP A 71 -12.24 -24.45 17.27
CA ASP A 71 -12.72 -24.77 18.61
C ASP A 71 -13.94 -23.90 18.96
N LEU A 72 -13.92 -22.62 18.60
CA LEU A 72 -15.07 -21.73 18.79
C LEU A 72 -16.30 -22.18 17.98
N LYS A 73 -16.14 -22.73 16.77
CA LYS A 73 -17.25 -23.25 15.95
C LYS A 73 -17.99 -24.43 16.60
N ARG A 74 -17.39 -25.09 17.61
CA ARG A 74 -18.07 -26.14 18.39
C ARG A 74 -19.06 -25.57 19.41
N ILE A 75 -18.92 -24.29 19.75
CA ILE A 75 -19.79 -23.57 20.69
C ILE A 75 -21.05 -23.13 19.95
N PRO A 76 -22.27 -23.47 20.43
CA PRO A 76 -23.51 -23.14 19.75
C PRO A 76 -23.66 -21.65 19.42
N GLU A 77 -23.44 -20.79 20.38
CA GLU A 77 -23.59 -19.33 20.26
C GLU A 77 -22.68 -18.76 19.14
N PHE A 78 -21.47 -19.28 18.99
CA PHE A 78 -20.56 -18.87 17.93
C PHE A 78 -20.95 -19.45 16.57
N ARG A 79 -21.49 -20.65 16.55
CA ARG A 79 -22.02 -21.28 15.34
C ARG A 79 -23.20 -20.49 14.79
N ASP A 80 -24.14 -20.11 15.65
CA ASP A 80 -25.31 -19.31 15.28
C ASP A 80 -24.85 -17.93 14.75
N PHE A 81 -23.88 -17.32 15.40
CA PHE A 81 -23.27 -16.08 14.91
C PHE A 81 -22.68 -16.23 13.49
N ILE A 82 -21.97 -17.32 13.20
CA ILE A 82 -21.41 -17.57 11.87
C ILE A 82 -22.51 -17.87 10.85
N GLN A 83 -23.54 -18.65 11.20
CA GLN A 83 -24.65 -18.99 10.31
C GLN A 83 -25.45 -17.76 9.91
N ASN A 84 -25.81 -16.91 10.86
CA ASN A 84 -26.51 -15.64 10.59
C ASN A 84 -25.71 -14.70 9.67
N ASN A 85 -24.37 -14.75 9.74
CA ASN A 85 -23.52 -13.98 8.81
C ASN A 85 -23.35 -14.67 7.44
N ARG A 86 -23.49 -16.01 7.35
CA ARG A 86 -23.38 -16.76 6.08
C ARG A 86 -24.64 -16.68 5.23
N GLU A 87 -25.81 -16.51 5.82
CA GLU A 87 -27.05 -16.28 5.07
C GLU A 87 -26.99 -14.97 4.26
N ALA A 88 -26.11 -14.04 4.63
CA ALA A 88 -25.76 -12.86 3.84
C ALA A 88 -24.74 -13.13 2.70
N GLU A 89 -24.08 -14.31 2.69
CA GLU A 89 -22.96 -14.66 1.76
C GLU A 89 -23.34 -15.71 0.70
N HIS A 90 -24.62 -15.96 0.42
CA HIS A 90 -24.99 -16.89 -0.66
C HIS A 90 -24.54 -16.33 -2.01
N SER A 91 -23.32 -16.64 -2.36
CA SER A 91 -22.75 -16.95 -3.68
C SER A 91 -21.27 -16.60 -3.80
N ILE A 92 -20.38 -17.41 -3.27
CA ILE A 92 -19.02 -17.58 -3.85
C ILE A 92 -18.47 -18.91 -3.33
N ASP A 93 -18.54 -19.90 -4.20
CA ASP A 93 -17.90 -21.21 -4.02
C ASP A 93 -16.44 -21.09 -4.50
N ASN A 94 -15.47 -21.13 -3.60
CA ASN A 94 -14.07 -21.32 -3.94
C ASN A 94 -13.34 -22.13 -2.86
N ASN A 95 -13.12 -23.39 -3.15
CA ASN A 95 -12.74 -24.44 -2.21
C ASN A 95 -11.22 -24.68 -2.09
N SER A 96 -10.33 -23.78 -2.54
CA SER A 96 -8.91 -24.10 -2.66
C SER A 96 -7.90 -23.22 -1.89
N GLN A 97 -8.35 -22.29 -1.03
CA GLN A 97 -7.44 -21.43 -0.25
C GLN A 97 -7.79 -21.32 1.24
N ARG A 98 -8.45 -22.33 1.81
CA ARG A 98 -9.05 -22.23 3.16
C ARG A 98 -8.10 -22.38 4.34
N GLU A 99 -6.91 -22.97 4.19
CA GLU A 99 -6.04 -23.24 5.35
C GLU A 99 -5.26 -22.02 5.84
N ASP A 100 -4.85 -21.12 4.94
CA ASP A 100 -4.07 -19.92 5.29
C ASP A 100 -4.95 -18.73 5.73
N THR A 101 -6.21 -18.68 5.26
CA THR A 101 -7.17 -17.62 5.63
C THR A 101 -7.70 -17.76 7.06
N GLN A 102 -7.64 -18.96 7.66
CA GLN A 102 -8.11 -19.19 9.05
C GLN A 102 -7.24 -18.51 10.12
N LYS A 103 -6.02 -18.08 9.77
CA LYS A 103 -5.08 -17.40 10.68
C LYS A 103 -5.13 -15.87 10.57
N LYS A 104 -5.84 -15.32 9.57
CA LYS A 104 -5.91 -13.88 9.29
C LYS A 104 -7.24 -13.28 9.74
N THR A 105 -7.19 -12.02 10.15
CA THR A 105 -8.39 -11.24 10.45
C THR A 105 -9.08 -10.79 9.14
N PRO A 106 -10.39 -10.46 9.16
CA PRO A 106 -11.06 -9.91 7.98
C PRO A 106 -10.38 -8.69 7.37
N GLU A 107 -9.83 -7.78 8.18
CA GLU A 107 -9.07 -6.64 7.67
C GLU A 107 -7.77 -7.07 6.99
N GLU A 108 -7.04 -8.05 7.55
CA GLU A 108 -5.84 -8.59 6.92
C GLU A 108 -6.17 -9.23 5.56
N ILE A 109 -7.31 -9.92 5.44
CA ILE A 109 -7.77 -10.52 4.17
C ILE A 109 -8.12 -9.43 3.14
N ILE A 110 -8.83 -8.38 3.57
CA ILE A 110 -9.16 -7.24 2.70
C ILE A 110 -7.89 -6.56 2.20
N ASP A 111 -6.94 -6.30 3.10
CA ASP A 111 -5.68 -5.65 2.79
C ASP A 111 -4.82 -6.49 1.82
N ASP A 112 -4.78 -7.81 1.99
CA ASP A 112 -4.04 -8.70 1.09
C ASP A 112 -4.68 -8.75 -0.29
N ASN A 113 -6.02 -8.85 -0.38
CA ASN A 113 -6.74 -8.80 -1.65
C ASN A 113 -6.60 -7.44 -2.33
N TYR A 114 -6.63 -6.34 -1.56
CA TYR A 114 -6.38 -5.00 -2.10
C TYR A 114 -4.97 -4.88 -2.69
N LYS A 115 -3.94 -5.37 -1.98
CA LYS A 115 -2.57 -5.41 -2.49
C LYS A 115 -2.46 -6.22 -3.79
N PHE A 116 -3.10 -7.39 -3.82
CA PHE A 116 -3.13 -8.23 -5.03
C PHE A 116 -3.75 -7.49 -6.21
N LEU A 117 -4.92 -6.86 -6.03
CA LEU A 117 -5.58 -6.08 -7.06
C LEU A 117 -4.72 -4.89 -7.52
N ASN A 118 -4.08 -4.20 -6.58
CA ASN A 118 -3.22 -3.06 -6.88
C ASN A 118 -1.95 -3.47 -7.64
N ASN A 119 -1.33 -4.59 -7.27
CA ASN A 119 -0.15 -5.11 -7.99
C ASN A 119 -0.49 -5.53 -9.42
N ASN A 120 -1.67 -6.13 -9.65
CA ASN A 120 -2.14 -6.45 -10.99
C ASN A 120 -2.37 -5.16 -11.80
N LEU A 121 -3.00 -4.15 -11.19
CA LEU A 121 -3.23 -2.86 -11.85
C LEU A 121 -1.90 -2.16 -12.20
N ILE A 122 -0.88 -2.22 -11.32
CA ILE A 122 0.47 -1.72 -11.60
C ILE A 122 1.04 -2.38 -12.86
N SER A 123 0.95 -3.72 -12.95
CA SER A 123 1.44 -4.46 -14.11
C SER A 123 0.69 -4.07 -15.39
N GLU A 124 -0.65 -3.99 -15.35
CA GLU A 124 -1.47 -3.59 -16.50
C GLU A 124 -1.15 -2.16 -16.97
N VAL A 125 -0.96 -1.22 -16.05
CA VAL A 125 -0.58 0.17 -16.37
C VAL A 125 0.77 0.21 -17.07
N LEU A 126 1.76 -0.53 -16.57
CA LEU A 126 3.10 -0.60 -17.18
C LEU A 126 3.04 -1.22 -18.59
N ASP A 127 2.28 -2.30 -18.78
CA ASP A 127 2.11 -2.95 -20.07
C ASP A 127 1.47 -2.00 -21.10
N LEU A 128 0.46 -1.22 -20.68
CA LEU A 128 -0.16 -0.22 -21.55
C LEU A 128 0.80 0.92 -21.92
N ILE A 129 1.64 1.37 -20.99
CA ILE A 129 2.67 2.38 -21.27
C ILE A 129 3.70 1.84 -22.28
N LEU A 130 4.12 0.58 -22.13
CA LEU A 130 5.11 -0.06 -23.02
C LEU A 130 4.61 -0.25 -24.44
N GLN A 131 3.28 -0.30 -24.66
CA GLN A 131 2.66 -0.35 -25.98
C GLN A 131 2.60 1.02 -26.69
N ARG A 132 2.90 2.11 -26.01
CA ARG A 132 2.91 3.47 -26.57
C ARG A 132 4.30 3.88 -27.00
N ASP A 133 4.39 4.98 -27.75
CA ASP A 133 5.66 5.57 -28.16
C ASP A 133 6.37 6.35 -27.03
N SER A 134 7.60 6.76 -27.28
CA SER A 134 8.37 7.55 -26.31
C SER A 134 7.78 8.93 -26.06
N ASP A 135 7.23 9.55 -27.10
CA ASP A 135 6.64 10.89 -27.01
C ASP A 135 5.39 10.90 -26.11
N PHE A 136 4.60 9.80 -26.16
CA PHE A 136 3.50 9.61 -25.20
C PHE A 136 4.04 9.48 -23.78
N PHE A 137 5.10 8.71 -23.57
CA PHE A 137 5.68 8.51 -22.25
C PHE A 137 6.23 9.80 -21.63
N GLU A 138 6.93 10.62 -22.41
CA GLU A 138 7.41 11.93 -21.98
C GLU A 138 6.24 12.85 -21.55
N ARG A 139 5.16 12.91 -22.36
CA ARG A 139 3.97 13.69 -22.00
C ARG A 139 3.26 13.14 -20.75
N LEU A 140 3.18 11.81 -20.59
CA LEU A 140 2.59 11.16 -19.42
C LEU A 140 3.36 11.54 -18.15
N VAL A 141 4.68 11.47 -18.18
CA VAL A 141 5.55 11.85 -17.06
C VAL A 141 5.35 13.31 -16.67
N MET A 142 5.32 14.21 -17.66
CA MET A 142 5.06 15.63 -17.40
C MET A 142 3.69 15.85 -16.77
N ASN A 143 2.66 15.20 -17.30
CA ASN A 143 1.30 15.31 -16.78
C ASN A 143 1.21 14.80 -15.34
N LEU A 144 1.85 13.67 -15.04
CA LEU A 144 1.91 13.14 -13.68
C LEU A 144 2.53 14.13 -12.70
N LEU A 145 3.67 14.71 -13.03
CA LEU A 145 4.37 15.65 -12.15
C LEU A 145 3.54 16.94 -11.94
N VAL A 146 2.83 17.41 -12.96
CA VAL A 146 1.90 18.55 -12.84
C VAL A 146 0.75 18.22 -11.90
N GLU A 147 0.13 17.05 -12.04
CA GLU A 147 -0.96 16.60 -11.16
C GLU A 147 -0.48 16.34 -9.71
N MET A 148 0.81 16.03 -9.54
CA MET A 148 1.45 15.97 -8.22
C MET A 148 1.67 17.36 -7.59
N GLY A 149 1.45 18.43 -8.35
CA GLY A 149 1.57 19.82 -7.88
C GLY A 149 2.94 20.47 -8.12
N TYR A 150 3.78 19.90 -8.98
CA TYR A 150 5.11 20.48 -9.32
C TYR A 150 5.04 21.59 -10.39
N GLY A 151 4.05 22.47 -10.32
CA GLY A 151 3.98 23.65 -11.15
C GLY A 151 3.59 23.40 -12.60
N GLU A 152 3.99 24.31 -13.52
CA GLU A 152 3.67 24.20 -14.95
C GLU A 152 4.81 23.51 -15.72
N GLY A 153 4.51 22.36 -16.31
CA GLY A 153 5.45 21.57 -17.09
C GLY A 153 5.50 21.97 -18.58
N LYS A 154 6.70 22.00 -19.15
CA LYS A 154 6.89 22.10 -20.61
C LYS A 154 7.72 20.90 -21.08
N VAL A 155 7.16 20.09 -21.97
CA VAL A 155 7.95 19.10 -22.71
C VAL A 155 8.91 19.86 -23.60
N THR A 156 10.21 19.64 -23.43
CA THR A 156 11.21 20.18 -24.35
C THR A 156 11.10 19.42 -25.67
N ARG A 157 11.00 20.14 -26.79
CA ARG A 157 11.13 19.47 -28.09
C ARG A 157 12.51 18.82 -28.12
N ARG A 158 12.61 17.60 -28.71
CA ARG A 158 13.87 16.88 -28.97
C ARG A 158 14.96 17.84 -29.46
N SER A 159 15.56 18.57 -28.54
CA SER A 159 16.74 19.38 -28.82
C SER A 159 17.96 18.56 -28.38
N ARG A 160 19.09 18.81 -29.03
CA ARG A 160 20.38 18.16 -28.80
C ARG A 160 20.94 18.37 -27.39
N ASP A 161 20.09 18.52 -26.38
CA ASP A 161 20.43 18.99 -25.04
C ASP A 161 20.87 17.87 -24.09
N GLY A 162 21.30 16.72 -24.67
CA GLY A 162 22.03 15.71 -23.91
C GLY A 162 21.18 14.86 -22.96
N GLY A 163 19.85 14.74 -23.20
CA GLY A 163 19.01 13.83 -22.45
C GLY A 163 18.02 14.47 -21.48
N ILE A 164 17.68 15.75 -21.65
CA ILE A 164 16.58 16.41 -20.92
C ILE A 164 15.34 16.34 -21.81
N ASP A 165 14.31 15.63 -21.33
CA ASP A 165 13.05 15.41 -22.05
C ASP A 165 11.97 16.42 -21.64
N GLY A 166 12.13 17.03 -20.44
CA GLY A 166 11.21 18.04 -19.96
C GLY A 166 11.81 18.94 -18.88
N ILE A 167 11.16 20.08 -18.67
CA ILE A 167 11.49 21.04 -17.61
C ILE A 167 10.17 21.49 -16.97
N ILE A 168 10.13 21.48 -15.65
CA ILE A 168 9.06 22.05 -14.85
C ILE A 168 9.60 23.28 -14.13
N ASN A 169 8.88 24.39 -14.22
CA ASN A 169 9.12 25.53 -13.36
C ASN A 169 8.41 25.28 -12.03
N GLU A 170 9.16 25.19 -10.95
CA GLU A 170 8.61 24.95 -9.60
C GLU A 170 7.91 26.20 -9.05
N ASP A 171 8.38 27.35 -9.45
CA ASP A 171 7.81 28.64 -9.10
C ASP A 171 7.24 29.41 -10.32
N LYS A 172 6.33 30.36 -10.06
CA LYS A 172 5.67 31.16 -11.11
C LYS A 172 6.61 32.05 -11.93
N LEU A 173 7.80 32.37 -11.39
CA LEU A 173 8.77 33.23 -12.06
C LEU A 173 9.77 32.40 -12.88
N GLY A 174 9.81 31.07 -12.67
CA GLY A 174 10.72 30.17 -13.37
C GLY A 174 12.16 30.27 -12.88
N LEU A 175 12.37 30.70 -11.64
CA LEU A 175 13.69 30.78 -11.01
C LEU A 175 14.18 29.39 -10.61
N GLU A 176 13.27 28.54 -10.12
CA GLU A 176 13.56 27.15 -9.76
C GLU A 176 13.03 26.21 -10.83
N LYS A 177 13.89 25.30 -11.29
CA LYS A 177 13.58 24.35 -12.37
C LYS A 177 13.88 22.94 -11.98
N ILE A 178 12.96 22.02 -12.29
CA ILE A 178 13.18 20.58 -12.21
C ILE A 178 13.39 20.05 -13.61
N PHE A 179 14.53 19.42 -13.85
CA PHE A 179 14.87 18.78 -15.12
C PHE A 179 14.39 17.34 -15.11
N ILE A 180 13.86 16.85 -16.22
CA ILE A 180 13.24 15.54 -16.32
C ILE A 180 13.85 14.74 -17.45
N GLN A 181 14.19 13.48 -17.15
CA GLN A 181 14.52 12.47 -18.15
C GLN A 181 13.60 11.27 -18.00
N ALA A 182 12.98 10.85 -19.10
CA ALA A 182 12.02 9.76 -19.18
C ALA A 182 12.53 8.66 -20.11
N LYS A 183 12.74 7.44 -19.59
CA LYS A 183 13.23 6.29 -20.37
C LYS A 183 12.19 5.17 -20.38
N ARG A 184 11.49 5.02 -21.51
CA ARG A 184 10.54 3.93 -21.74
C ARG A 184 11.31 2.66 -22.18
N TRP A 185 11.80 1.93 -21.20
CA TRP A 185 12.58 0.70 -21.42
C TRP A 185 11.81 -0.53 -21.00
N GLN A 186 12.08 -1.65 -21.68
CA GLN A 186 11.47 -2.95 -21.36
C GLN A 186 11.96 -3.45 -19.99
N PRO A 187 11.13 -4.19 -19.24
CA PRO A 187 11.54 -4.85 -18.01
C PRO A 187 12.83 -5.66 -18.20
N GLY A 188 13.75 -5.54 -17.26
CA GLY A 188 15.07 -6.18 -17.32
C GLY A 188 16.14 -5.36 -18.03
N ASN A 189 15.79 -4.34 -18.82
CA ASN A 189 16.75 -3.38 -19.37
C ASN A 189 16.89 -2.21 -18.38
N ASN A 190 17.75 -2.39 -17.38
CA ASN A 190 17.88 -1.44 -16.28
C ASN A 190 18.72 -0.24 -16.65
N VAL A 191 18.35 0.94 -16.13
CA VAL A 191 19.13 2.18 -16.25
C VAL A 191 20.44 2.02 -15.49
N GLY A 192 21.56 2.20 -16.17
CA GLY A 192 22.88 2.10 -15.59
C GLY A 192 23.39 3.43 -15.04
N ARG A 193 24.58 3.36 -14.43
CA ARG A 193 25.26 4.54 -13.89
C ARG A 193 25.60 5.59 -14.98
N THR A 194 25.97 5.13 -16.17
CA THR A 194 26.34 6.03 -17.29
C THR A 194 25.20 6.94 -17.72
N GLU A 195 23.95 6.40 -17.75
CA GLU A 195 22.76 7.17 -18.08
C GLU A 195 22.50 8.24 -17.02
N ILE A 196 22.68 7.90 -15.75
CA ILE A 196 22.51 8.84 -14.62
C ILE A 196 23.57 9.95 -14.69
N GLU A 197 24.84 9.61 -14.90
CA GLU A 197 25.94 10.59 -15.04
C GLU A 197 25.72 11.50 -16.26
N GLY A 198 25.24 10.94 -17.37
CA GLY A 198 24.89 11.71 -18.56
C GLY A 198 23.81 12.75 -18.28
N PHE A 199 22.76 12.35 -17.53
CA PHE A 199 21.67 13.24 -17.14
C PHE A 199 22.14 14.32 -16.15
N VAL A 200 22.91 13.97 -15.12
CA VAL A 200 23.51 14.95 -14.20
C VAL A 200 24.34 15.96 -14.96
N GLY A 201 25.20 15.49 -15.88
CA GLY A 201 26.00 16.40 -16.71
C GLY A 201 25.16 17.29 -17.64
N ALA A 202 23.98 16.84 -18.08
CA ALA A 202 23.05 17.66 -18.84
C ALA A 202 22.44 18.78 -17.98
N ILE A 203 22.06 18.45 -16.73
CA ILE A 203 21.55 19.43 -15.75
C ILE A 203 22.61 20.47 -15.43
N ASP A 204 23.86 20.06 -15.17
CA ASP A 204 24.97 20.96 -14.88
C ASP A 204 25.24 21.96 -16.04
N ARG A 205 25.16 21.48 -17.29
CA ARG A 205 25.27 22.37 -18.48
C ARG A 205 24.19 23.44 -18.53
N GLN A 206 23.01 23.15 -17.98
CA GLN A 206 21.86 24.07 -17.86
C GLN A 206 21.91 24.89 -16.56
N ARG A 207 22.98 24.75 -15.76
CA ARG A 207 23.11 25.38 -14.43
C ARG A 207 21.97 25.06 -13.49
N GLY A 208 21.42 23.81 -13.60
CA GLY A 208 20.37 23.32 -12.74
C GLY A 208 20.93 22.53 -11.56
N ASP A 209 20.07 22.31 -10.56
CA ASP A 209 20.41 21.61 -9.32
C ASP A 209 19.38 20.54 -8.92
N LYS A 210 18.26 20.41 -9.67
CA LYS A 210 17.18 19.46 -9.37
C LYS A 210 16.86 18.63 -10.61
N GLY A 211 16.80 17.30 -10.44
CA GLY A 211 16.45 16.37 -11.51
C GLY A 211 15.56 15.23 -11.09
N VAL A 212 14.72 14.78 -12.01
CA VAL A 212 13.90 13.56 -11.85
C VAL A 212 14.17 12.66 -13.06
N PHE A 213 14.69 11.46 -12.77
CA PHE A 213 14.89 10.42 -13.77
C PHE A 213 13.82 9.35 -13.61
N ILE A 214 13.01 9.13 -14.63
CA ILE A 214 11.88 8.20 -14.61
C ILE A 214 12.05 7.13 -15.68
N THR A 215 11.83 5.87 -15.32
CA THR A 215 11.86 4.76 -16.28
C THR A 215 10.67 3.81 -16.06
N THR A 216 10.27 3.12 -17.13
CA THR A 216 9.32 1.98 -17.05
C THR A 216 9.98 0.68 -16.60
N SER A 217 11.33 0.63 -16.56
CA SER A 217 12.12 -0.50 -16.06
C SER A 217 12.59 -0.23 -14.62
N ASP A 218 13.78 -0.63 -14.29
CA ASP A 218 14.42 -0.41 -13.01
C ASP A 218 15.81 0.24 -13.20
N PHE A 219 16.49 0.51 -12.11
CA PHE A 219 17.86 1.02 -12.10
C PHE A 219 18.81 -0.11 -11.67
N SER A 220 20.04 -0.10 -12.19
CA SER A 220 21.10 -0.95 -11.66
C SER A 220 21.46 -0.50 -10.24
N ARG A 221 22.13 -1.37 -9.48
CA ARG A 221 22.61 -1.03 -8.13
C ARG A 221 23.51 0.20 -8.16
N GLU A 222 24.44 0.25 -9.13
CA GLU A 222 25.38 1.36 -9.29
C GLU A 222 24.66 2.66 -9.65
N ALA A 223 23.54 2.57 -10.38
CA ALA A 223 22.70 3.73 -10.69
C ALA A 223 21.92 4.21 -9.46
N TYR A 224 21.43 3.28 -8.60
CA TYR A 224 20.79 3.66 -7.35
C TYR A 224 21.75 4.31 -6.37
N ASP A 225 22.96 3.74 -6.23
CA ASP A 225 23.99 4.21 -5.29
C ASP A 225 24.66 5.52 -5.75
N HIS A 226 24.51 5.88 -7.03
CA HIS A 226 25.09 7.11 -7.56
C HIS A 226 24.45 8.34 -6.92
N SER A 227 25.28 9.22 -6.35
CA SER A 227 24.88 10.52 -5.82
C SER A 227 25.72 11.60 -6.49
N SER A 228 25.10 12.74 -6.78
CA SER A 228 25.81 13.96 -7.21
C SER A 228 25.96 14.90 -6.02
N THR A 229 27.05 15.63 -5.96
CA THR A 229 27.28 16.67 -4.93
C THR A 229 26.57 17.98 -5.26
N HIS A 230 26.17 18.18 -6.52
CA HIS A 230 25.61 19.43 -7.01
C HIS A 230 24.16 19.32 -7.48
N VAL A 231 23.69 18.11 -7.83
CA VAL A 231 22.33 17.89 -8.32
C VAL A 231 21.57 17.00 -7.37
N SER A 232 20.45 17.48 -6.87
CA SER A 232 19.46 16.68 -6.15
C SER A 232 18.67 15.84 -7.15
N LEU A 233 18.92 14.52 -7.18
CA LEU A 233 18.34 13.61 -8.16
C LEU A 233 17.37 12.62 -7.54
N VAL A 234 16.13 12.65 -8.01
CA VAL A 234 15.11 11.64 -7.71
C VAL A 234 15.06 10.61 -8.83
N LYS A 235 15.07 9.32 -8.46
CA LYS A 235 15.00 8.18 -9.37
C LYS A 235 13.67 7.43 -9.17
N ILE A 236 12.87 7.31 -10.22
CA ILE A 236 11.54 6.68 -10.19
C ILE A 236 11.55 5.51 -11.18
N ASN A 237 11.49 4.28 -10.63
CA ASN A 237 11.37 3.07 -11.46
C ASN A 237 9.91 2.81 -11.88
N GLY A 238 9.70 1.79 -12.72
CA GLY A 238 8.39 1.47 -13.27
C GLY A 238 7.32 1.22 -12.22
N ASN A 239 7.63 0.45 -11.18
CA ASN A 239 6.67 0.19 -10.10
C ASN A 239 6.26 1.47 -9.39
N LYS A 240 7.23 2.30 -9.02
CA LYS A 240 6.96 3.59 -8.36
C LYS A 240 6.20 4.56 -9.25
N LEU A 241 6.49 4.57 -10.55
CA LEU A 241 5.75 5.35 -11.54
C LEU A 241 4.27 4.93 -11.56
N ALA A 242 3.98 3.63 -11.69
CA ALA A 242 2.62 3.12 -11.73
C ALA A 242 1.86 3.37 -10.41
N GLU A 243 2.53 3.22 -9.24
CA GLU A 243 1.95 3.60 -7.94
C GLU A 243 1.53 5.07 -7.91
N LEU A 244 2.40 5.97 -8.37
CA LEU A 244 2.11 7.40 -8.43
C LEU A 244 0.95 7.70 -9.40
N MET A 245 0.93 7.06 -10.58
CA MET A 245 -0.18 7.20 -11.52
C MET A 245 -1.51 6.78 -10.90
N ILE A 246 -1.55 5.66 -10.20
CA ILE A 246 -2.74 5.18 -9.48
C ILE A 246 -3.15 6.15 -8.38
N GLN A 247 -2.19 6.63 -7.59
CA GLN A 247 -2.43 7.58 -6.50
C GLN A 247 -3.03 8.90 -6.97
N TYR A 248 -2.56 9.41 -8.12
CA TYR A 248 -3.00 10.68 -8.70
C TYR A 248 -4.06 10.52 -9.81
N ASN A 249 -4.63 9.31 -9.96
CA ASN A 249 -5.66 8.97 -10.95
C ASN A 249 -5.25 9.26 -12.40
N ILE A 250 -3.98 9.09 -12.75
CA ILE A 250 -3.48 9.23 -14.11
C ILE A 250 -3.66 7.92 -14.86
N GLY A 251 -4.51 7.94 -15.90
CA GLY A 251 -4.81 6.75 -16.72
C GLY A 251 -5.65 5.69 -16.01
N VAL A 252 -6.14 5.94 -14.80
CA VAL A 252 -6.98 5.04 -14.02
C VAL A 252 -8.21 5.77 -13.47
N THR A 253 -9.26 5.01 -13.16
CA THR A 253 -10.49 5.53 -12.54
C THR A 253 -10.95 4.59 -11.42
N ASN A 254 -11.65 5.13 -10.42
CA ASN A 254 -12.21 4.31 -9.36
C ASN A 254 -13.32 3.40 -9.89
N LYS A 255 -13.09 2.08 -9.86
CA LYS A 255 -14.11 1.08 -10.22
C LYS A 255 -15.14 0.93 -9.10
N THR A 256 -14.69 0.86 -7.84
CA THR A 256 -15.54 0.66 -6.66
C THR A 256 -14.87 1.28 -5.43
N VAL A 257 -15.67 1.84 -4.53
CA VAL A 257 -15.21 2.38 -3.25
C VAL A 257 -15.94 1.68 -2.11
N TYR A 258 -15.21 0.98 -1.25
CA TYR A 258 -15.75 0.36 -0.04
C TYR A 258 -15.51 1.25 1.18
N LYS A 259 -16.56 1.51 1.96
CA LYS A 259 -16.46 2.28 3.21
C LYS A 259 -16.68 1.35 4.40
N ILE A 260 -15.62 1.03 5.12
CA ILE A 260 -15.68 0.23 6.34
C ILE A 260 -16.00 1.18 7.51
N LYS A 261 -17.13 0.91 8.19
CA LYS A 261 -17.59 1.68 9.35
C LYS A 261 -17.21 0.97 10.64
N LYS A 262 -17.01 1.73 11.70
CA LYS A 262 -16.89 1.25 13.07
C LYS A 262 -18.02 1.85 13.91
N ILE A 263 -18.36 1.20 15.03
CA ILE A 263 -19.29 1.76 16.01
C ILE A 263 -18.64 3.01 16.64
N ASP A 264 -19.40 4.08 16.69
CA ASP A 264 -19.07 5.27 17.46
C ASP A 264 -19.64 5.09 18.88
N LEU A 265 -18.77 4.71 19.81
CA LEU A 265 -19.19 4.42 21.17
C LEU A 265 -19.55 5.71 21.94
N ASP A 266 -18.98 6.85 21.56
CA ASP A 266 -19.27 8.12 22.23
C ASP A 266 -20.74 8.51 22.02
N TYR A 267 -21.30 8.22 20.82
CA TYR A 267 -22.71 8.44 20.53
C TYR A 267 -23.67 7.65 21.47
N PHE A 268 -23.25 6.48 21.95
CA PHE A 268 -24.06 5.63 22.80
C PHE A 268 -23.78 5.87 24.31
N ASP A 269 -22.72 6.59 24.66
CA ASP A 269 -22.37 6.92 26.05
C ASP A 269 -23.02 8.26 26.49
N GLU A 270 -23.54 9.09 25.55
CA GLU A 270 -24.21 10.37 25.82
C GLU A 270 -25.71 10.23 26.16
N ALA A 271 -26.25 9.03 26.34
CA ALA A 271 -27.67 8.76 26.62
C ALA A 271 -27.95 8.47 28.11
#